data_2801b7054cff5b237cc5cf881fcae509
#
_entry.id   2801b7054cff5b237cc5cf881fcae509
#
_cell.length_a   1.000
_cell.length_b   1.000
_cell.length_c   1.000
_cell.angle_alpha   90.00
_cell.angle_beta   90.00
_cell.angle_gamma   90.00
#
_symmetry.space_group_name_H-M   'P 1'
#
loop_
_entity.id
_entity.type
_entity.pdbx_description
1 polymer ?
#
loop_
_entity_poly.entity_id
_entity_poly.type
_entity_poly.pdbx_seq_one_letter_code
_entity_poly.pdbx_strand_id
1 'polypeptide(L)'
;MTEFMTHLYSGRGYTSEEIISFSQSPATHFADIDKEMQFHKGAKHVQVSCLTQAEFDTFVTKYADNYDSIYFFQNPKVKDLSALSYLRNVKYLLFYNLRGAKKLWDMSQNSSLKGLFISESKNLVYDISPIADAPTLEELLLFSNINRKYSVQSLEPIMEHPTLQRVMLECKTESGDFDPDNFSRLEVFLYRVDRHRNFRY
;
A
#
# COMPACT_ATOMS: atom_id res chain seq x y z
N MET A 1 2.10 3.31 -19.07
CA MET A 1 1.62 3.49 -17.67
C MET A 1 0.84 2.23 -17.35
N THR A 2 1.15 1.53 -16.28
CA THR A 2 0.44 0.31 -15.89
C THR A 2 -0.96 0.65 -15.38
N GLU A 3 -1.85 -0.35 -15.31
CA GLU A 3 -3.19 -0.19 -14.74
C GLU A 3 -3.10 0.40 -13.33
N PHE A 4 -2.18 -0.10 -12.51
CA PHE A 4 -1.92 0.38 -11.17
C PHE A 4 -1.50 1.87 -11.13
N MET A 5 -0.55 2.26 -11.97
CA MET A 5 -0.11 3.66 -12.09
C MET A 5 -1.23 4.57 -12.61
N THR A 6 -2.08 4.07 -13.48
CA THR A 6 -3.24 4.81 -13.98
C THR A 6 -4.22 5.12 -12.86
N HIS A 7 -4.49 4.17 -11.97
CA HIS A 7 -5.31 4.40 -10.78
C HIS A 7 -4.71 5.45 -9.84
N LEU A 8 -3.39 5.43 -9.64
CA LEU A 8 -2.70 6.36 -8.74
C LEU A 8 -2.62 7.80 -9.29
N TYR A 9 -2.39 7.96 -10.59
CA TYR A 9 -2.06 9.27 -11.18
C TYR A 9 -3.21 9.91 -11.96
N SER A 10 -4.28 9.18 -12.27
CA SER A 10 -5.38 9.74 -13.06
C SER A 10 -6.16 10.86 -12.36
N GLY A 11 -5.94 11.07 -11.06
CA GLY A 11 -6.70 12.04 -10.26
C GLY A 11 -8.21 11.74 -10.25
N ARG A 12 -8.63 10.66 -10.89
CA ARG A 12 -10.01 10.19 -10.85
C ARG A 12 -10.19 9.51 -9.50
N GLY A 13 -10.77 10.23 -8.55
CA GLY A 13 -11.27 9.63 -7.35
C GLY A 13 -12.17 8.43 -7.70
N TYR A 14 -12.21 7.47 -6.81
CA TYR A 14 -13.19 6.40 -6.87
C TYR A 14 -14.60 7.00 -6.98
N THR A 15 -15.48 6.33 -7.68
CA THR A 15 -16.90 6.73 -7.75
C THR A 15 -17.57 6.55 -6.40
N SER A 16 -18.74 7.13 -6.20
CA SER A 16 -19.51 6.96 -4.96
C SER A 16 -19.87 5.49 -4.67
N GLU A 17 -19.95 4.66 -5.71
CA GLU A 17 -20.21 3.22 -5.61
C GLU A 17 -18.98 2.42 -5.14
N GLU A 18 -17.78 3.01 -5.29
CA GLU A 18 -16.50 2.41 -4.91
C GLU A 18 -15.95 2.94 -3.59
N ILE A 19 -16.55 3.98 -3.01
CA ILE A 19 -16.10 4.58 -1.75
C ILE A 19 -16.93 4.07 -0.59
N ILE A 20 -16.28 3.32 0.28
CA ILE A 20 -16.80 2.94 1.59
C ILE A 20 -16.11 3.82 2.62
N SER A 21 -16.83 4.79 3.15
CA SER A 21 -16.27 5.71 4.14
C SER A 21 -16.94 5.52 5.48
N PHE A 22 -16.18 5.02 6.43
CA PHE A 22 -16.58 5.05 7.83
C PHE A 22 -16.24 6.42 8.40
N SER A 23 -17.25 7.17 8.76
CA SER A 23 -17.06 8.54 9.22
C SER A 23 -16.23 8.60 10.50
N GLN A 24 -15.35 9.59 10.60
CA GLN A 24 -14.60 9.89 11.83
C GLN A 24 -15.48 10.48 12.94
N SER A 25 -16.69 10.94 12.60
CA SER A 25 -17.63 11.45 13.57
C SER A 25 -18.32 10.30 14.31
N PRO A 26 -18.32 10.31 15.65
CA PRO A 26 -19.06 9.32 16.43
C PRO A 26 -20.55 9.25 16.10
N ALA A 27 -21.12 10.37 15.61
CA ALA A 27 -22.53 10.46 15.24
C ALA A 27 -22.89 9.83 13.89
N THR A 28 -21.87 9.57 13.05
CA THR A 28 -22.03 9.03 11.69
C THR A 28 -21.22 7.77 11.47
N HIS A 29 -20.65 7.22 12.53
CA HIS A 29 -19.89 5.97 12.48
C HIS A 29 -20.85 4.81 12.22
N PHE A 30 -20.65 4.09 11.13
CA PHE A 30 -21.43 2.88 10.84
C PHE A 30 -20.98 1.77 11.79
N ALA A 31 -21.84 1.43 12.73
CA ALA A 31 -21.56 0.38 13.71
C ALA A 31 -21.58 -1.04 13.12
N ASP A 32 -22.06 -1.19 11.88
CA ASP A 32 -22.29 -2.48 11.23
C ASP A 32 -21.69 -2.50 9.83
N ILE A 33 -20.46 -3.00 9.74
CA ILE A 33 -19.74 -3.15 8.47
C ILE A 33 -20.45 -4.13 7.52
N ASP A 34 -21.09 -5.17 8.06
CA ASP A 34 -21.77 -6.18 7.25
C ASP A 34 -22.96 -5.57 6.51
N LYS A 35 -23.64 -4.61 7.13
CA LYS A 35 -24.73 -3.86 6.52
C LYS A 35 -24.22 -2.91 5.44
N GLU A 36 -23.16 -2.19 5.72
CA GLU A 36 -22.54 -1.25 4.76
C GLU A 36 -22.09 -1.99 3.50
N MET A 37 -21.43 -3.12 3.66
CA MET A 37 -20.90 -3.93 2.54
C MET A 37 -21.97 -4.45 1.58
N GLN A 38 -23.24 -4.53 2.00
CA GLN A 38 -24.34 -4.94 1.11
C GLN A 38 -24.60 -3.93 -0.01
N PHE A 39 -24.31 -2.65 0.21
CA PHE A 39 -24.50 -1.59 -0.78
C PHE A 39 -23.40 -1.56 -1.85
N HIS A 40 -22.24 -2.16 -1.58
CA HIS A 40 -21.06 -2.10 -2.46
C HIS A 40 -20.77 -3.40 -3.22
N LYS A 41 -21.81 -4.20 -3.44
CA LYS A 41 -21.70 -5.46 -4.19
C LYS A 41 -21.34 -5.21 -5.66
N GLY A 42 -20.32 -5.91 -6.14
CA GLY A 42 -19.94 -5.91 -7.56
C GLY A 42 -18.89 -4.85 -7.96
N ALA A 43 -18.51 -3.95 -7.06
CA ALA A 43 -17.37 -3.09 -7.30
C ALA A 43 -16.08 -3.92 -7.42
N LYS A 44 -15.18 -3.52 -8.32
CA LYS A 44 -13.86 -4.16 -8.48
C LYS A 44 -12.78 -3.43 -7.69
N HIS A 45 -12.99 -2.16 -7.47
CA HIS A 45 -12.09 -1.28 -6.76
C HIS A 45 -12.84 -0.64 -5.59
N VAL A 46 -12.19 -0.51 -4.46
CA VAL A 46 -12.81 0.06 -3.27
C VAL A 46 -11.85 0.94 -2.50
N GLN A 47 -12.33 2.09 -2.07
CA GLN A 47 -11.66 2.93 -1.09
C GLN A 47 -12.33 2.74 0.27
N VAL A 48 -11.54 2.46 1.30
CA VAL A 48 -12.02 2.27 2.67
C VAL A 48 -11.30 3.22 3.60
N SER A 49 -12.06 3.98 4.42
CA SER A 49 -11.48 5.00 5.29
C SER A 49 -12.02 4.96 6.71
N CYS A 50 -11.21 5.45 7.64
CA CYS A 50 -11.58 5.69 9.05
C CYS A 50 -11.98 4.45 9.85
N LEU A 51 -11.49 3.27 9.47
CA LEU A 51 -11.74 2.02 10.18
C LEU A 51 -11.11 2.03 11.58
N THR A 52 -11.81 1.42 12.52
CA THR A 52 -11.22 0.86 13.73
C THR A 52 -10.45 -0.42 13.40
N GLN A 53 -9.66 -0.95 14.33
CA GLN A 53 -8.98 -2.24 14.12
C GLN A 53 -9.97 -3.37 13.86
N ALA A 54 -11.03 -3.46 14.67
CA ALA A 54 -12.03 -4.52 14.54
C ALA A 54 -12.77 -4.49 13.19
N GLU A 55 -13.08 -3.29 12.69
CA GLU A 55 -13.69 -3.11 11.37
C GLU A 55 -12.71 -3.46 10.24
N PHE A 56 -11.45 -3.09 10.38
CA PHE A 56 -10.40 -3.47 9.44
C PHE A 56 -10.27 -5.00 9.35
N ASP A 57 -10.19 -5.68 10.49
CA ASP A 57 -10.07 -7.14 10.55
C ASP A 57 -11.31 -7.81 9.93
N THR A 58 -12.51 -7.30 10.24
CA THR A 58 -13.76 -7.79 9.67
C THR A 58 -13.82 -7.57 8.16
N PHE A 59 -13.46 -6.35 7.70
CA PHE A 59 -13.43 -6.03 6.28
C PHE A 59 -12.46 -6.95 5.53
N VAL A 60 -11.23 -7.08 6.03
CA VAL A 60 -10.20 -7.88 5.37
C VAL A 60 -10.59 -9.35 5.32
N THR A 61 -11.07 -9.92 6.41
CA THR A 61 -11.34 -11.35 6.48
C THR A 61 -12.63 -11.80 5.77
N LYS A 62 -13.63 -10.91 5.68
CA LYS A 62 -14.93 -11.27 5.07
C LYS A 62 -15.13 -10.75 3.65
N TYR A 63 -14.56 -9.60 3.32
CA TYR A 63 -14.97 -8.86 2.13
C TYR A 63 -13.85 -8.54 1.15
N ALA A 64 -12.64 -8.31 1.64
CA ALA A 64 -11.55 -7.74 0.85
C ALA A 64 -11.20 -8.57 -0.39
N ASP A 65 -11.24 -9.89 -0.30
CA ASP A 65 -10.92 -10.79 -1.42
C ASP A 65 -11.95 -10.78 -2.58
N ASN A 66 -13.04 -10.00 -2.44
CA ASN A 66 -13.97 -9.75 -3.54
C ASN A 66 -13.51 -8.62 -4.47
N TYR A 67 -12.47 -7.89 -4.11
CA TYR A 67 -11.98 -6.73 -4.85
C TYR A 67 -10.63 -7.02 -5.53
N ASP A 68 -10.44 -6.44 -6.71
CA ASP A 68 -9.15 -6.44 -7.39
C ASP A 68 -8.18 -5.42 -6.76
N SER A 69 -8.69 -4.30 -6.26
CA SER A 69 -7.91 -3.21 -5.69
C SER A 69 -8.57 -2.62 -4.45
N ILE A 70 -7.77 -2.36 -3.42
CA ILE A 70 -8.24 -1.75 -2.18
C ILE A 70 -7.36 -0.55 -1.83
N TYR A 71 -7.99 0.60 -1.63
CA TYR A 71 -7.35 1.81 -1.14
C TYR A 71 -7.74 2.10 0.31
N PHE A 72 -6.83 1.83 1.23
CA PHE A 72 -6.98 2.20 2.64
C PHE A 72 -6.59 3.66 2.84
N PHE A 73 -7.58 4.55 2.81
CA PHE A 73 -7.39 5.98 2.92
C PHE A 73 -7.65 6.48 4.34
N GLN A 74 -6.64 7.06 4.99
CA GLN A 74 -6.75 7.64 6.33
C GLN A 74 -7.35 6.70 7.39
N ASN A 75 -6.66 5.59 7.69
CA ASN A 75 -7.04 4.64 8.72
C ASN A 75 -6.10 4.71 9.95
N PRO A 76 -6.06 5.83 10.70
CA PRO A 76 -5.07 6.04 11.75
C PRO A 76 -5.25 5.14 12.98
N LYS A 77 -6.42 4.52 13.16
CA LYS A 77 -6.74 3.62 14.28
C LYS A 77 -6.30 2.18 14.01
N VAL A 78 -5.97 1.84 12.77
CA VAL A 78 -5.46 0.51 12.39
C VAL A 78 -3.99 0.42 12.81
N LYS A 79 -3.65 -0.59 13.59
CA LYS A 79 -2.30 -0.82 14.13
C LYS A 79 -1.69 -2.13 13.69
N ASP A 80 -2.52 -3.13 13.48
CA ASP A 80 -2.14 -4.47 13.06
C ASP A 80 -2.66 -4.74 11.64
N LEU A 81 -1.76 -5.14 10.75
CA LEU A 81 -2.06 -5.46 9.36
C LEU A 81 -2.01 -6.97 9.09
N SER A 82 -1.84 -7.81 10.10
CA SER A 82 -1.64 -9.25 9.94
C SER A 82 -2.78 -9.94 9.17
N ALA A 83 -4.01 -9.43 9.30
CA ALA A 83 -5.16 -9.96 8.55
C ALA A 83 -4.95 -9.90 7.01
N LEU A 84 -4.13 -8.99 6.49
CA LEU A 84 -3.83 -8.91 5.05
C LEU A 84 -3.11 -10.14 4.51
N SER A 85 -2.44 -10.92 5.36
CA SER A 85 -1.80 -12.18 4.94
C SER A 85 -2.79 -13.23 4.41
N TYR A 86 -4.08 -13.09 4.69
CA TYR A 86 -5.13 -13.99 4.19
C TYR A 86 -5.64 -13.66 2.79
N LEU A 87 -5.30 -12.50 2.22
CA LEU A 87 -5.76 -12.08 0.89
C LEU A 87 -5.12 -12.95 -0.20
N ARG A 88 -5.95 -13.48 -1.10
CA ARG A 88 -5.53 -14.35 -2.21
C ARG A 88 -5.81 -13.76 -3.58
N ASN A 89 -6.87 -12.94 -3.70
CA ASN A 89 -7.37 -12.45 -4.98
C ASN A 89 -7.04 -10.97 -5.23
N VAL A 90 -6.71 -10.21 -4.18
CA VAL A 90 -6.41 -8.78 -4.29
C VAL A 90 -5.11 -8.58 -5.05
N LYS A 91 -5.17 -7.78 -6.12
CA LYS A 91 -4.03 -7.46 -7.00
C LYS A 91 -3.29 -6.20 -6.58
N TYR A 92 -4.00 -5.22 -6.03
CA TYR A 92 -3.43 -3.92 -5.70
C TYR A 92 -3.85 -3.46 -4.31
N LEU A 93 -2.87 -3.13 -3.49
CA LEU A 93 -3.08 -2.55 -2.15
C LEU A 93 -2.46 -1.17 -2.08
N LEU A 94 -3.27 -0.19 -1.70
CA LEU A 94 -2.88 1.20 -1.58
C LEU A 94 -3.13 1.67 -0.15
N PHE A 95 -2.12 2.28 0.46
CA PHE A 95 -2.19 2.82 1.81
C PHE A 95 -1.83 4.30 1.82
N TYR A 96 -2.71 5.11 2.36
CA TYR A 96 -2.46 6.51 2.61
C TYR A 96 -2.73 6.86 4.07
N ASN A 97 -1.69 7.34 4.77
CA ASN A 97 -1.81 7.85 6.13
C ASN A 97 -2.26 6.80 7.17
N LEU A 98 -1.62 5.63 7.15
CA LEU A 98 -1.74 4.57 8.17
C LEU A 98 -0.77 4.83 9.34
N ARG A 99 -1.03 5.86 10.14
CA ARG A 99 -0.11 6.28 11.22
C ARG A 99 -0.03 5.31 12.39
N GLY A 100 -1.06 4.47 12.57
CA GLY A 100 -1.15 3.52 13.68
C GLY A 100 -0.28 2.29 13.48
N ALA A 101 -0.17 1.80 12.25
CA ALA A 101 0.59 0.62 11.90
C ALA A 101 2.10 0.92 11.90
N LYS A 102 2.88 -0.03 12.42
CA LYS A 102 4.34 0.09 12.55
C LYS A 102 5.10 -1.01 11.81
N LYS A 103 4.41 -2.03 11.35
CA LYS A 103 5.00 -3.18 10.65
C LYS A 103 4.14 -3.55 9.45
N LEU A 104 4.79 -3.95 8.38
CA LEU A 104 4.15 -4.66 7.28
C LEU A 104 3.70 -6.04 7.78
N TRP A 105 2.90 -6.72 6.98
CA TRP A 105 2.41 -8.07 7.26
C TRP A 105 3.24 -9.11 6.50
N ASP A 106 3.07 -10.37 6.82
CA ASP A 106 3.62 -11.48 6.04
C ASP A 106 2.91 -11.55 4.67
N MET A 107 3.67 -11.30 3.60
CA MET A 107 3.17 -11.26 2.22
C MET A 107 3.32 -12.58 1.48
N SER A 108 3.92 -13.59 2.08
CA SER A 108 4.24 -14.88 1.44
C SER A 108 3.03 -15.59 0.84
N GLN A 109 1.86 -15.32 1.37
CA GLN A 109 0.61 -15.94 0.96
C GLN A 109 -0.24 -15.08 0.00
N ASN A 110 0.17 -13.85 -0.30
CA ASN A 110 -0.58 -12.95 -1.17
C ASN A 110 -0.30 -13.25 -2.65
N SER A 111 -0.80 -14.39 -3.13
CA SER A 111 -0.46 -14.98 -4.44
C SER A 111 -0.93 -14.18 -5.66
N SER A 112 -1.75 -13.17 -5.50
CA SER A 112 -2.22 -12.29 -6.58
C SER A 112 -1.73 -10.85 -6.46
N LEU A 113 -1.00 -10.49 -5.39
CA LEU A 113 -0.59 -9.11 -5.14
C LEU A 113 0.48 -8.66 -6.14
N LYS A 114 0.09 -7.78 -7.06
CA LYS A 114 0.94 -7.24 -8.13
C LYS A 114 1.49 -5.85 -7.83
N GLY A 115 0.75 -5.04 -7.10
CA GLY A 115 1.15 -3.68 -6.79
C GLY A 115 0.90 -3.28 -5.34
N LEU A 116 1.91 -2.64 -4.75
CA LEU A 116 1.86 -2.10 -3.39
C LEU A 116 2.25 -0.62 -3.40
N PHE A 117 1.33 0.23 -2.95
CA PHE A 117 1.55 1.65 -2.74
C PHE A 117 1.42 2.01 -1.27
N ILE A 118 2.43 2.68 -0.71
CA ILE A 118 2.40 3.17 0.66
C ILE A 118 2.80 4.63 0.68
N SER A 119 1.88 5.50 1.10
CA SER A 119 2.13 6.93 1.24
C SER A 119 1.74 7.44 2.62
N GLU A 120 2.46 8.47 3.09
CA GLU A 120 2.24 9.16 4.36
C GLU A 120 2.17 8.24 5.60
N SER A 121 2.82 7.06 5.54
CA SER A 121 2.79 6.00 6.56
C SER A 121 4.21 5.68 7.07
N LYS A 122 4.91 6.71 7.54
CA LYS A 122 6.35 6.70 7.89
C LYS A 122 6.81 5.51 8.73
N ASN A 123 6.03 5.15 9.75
CA ASN A 123 6.44 4.09 10.67
C ASN A 123 6.29 2.70 10.07
N LEU A 124 5.43 2.55 9.06
CA LEU A 124 5.12 1.29 8.41
C LEU A 124 6.25 0.80 7.50
N VAL A 125 6.96 1.72 6.87
CA VAL A 125 7.98 1.42 5.85
C VAL A 125 9.41 1.40 6.38
N TYR A 126 9.61 1.44 7.70
CA TYR A 126 10.95 1.38 8.26
C TYR A 126 11.62 0.03 7.98
N ASP A 127 10.90 -1.06 8.25
CA ASP A 127 11.30 -2.41 7.91
C ASP A 127 10.45 -2.90 6.73
N ILE A 128 11.08 -3.04 5.57
CA ILE A 128 10.45 -3.52 4.34
C ILE A 128 10.82 -4.97 4.01
N SER A 129 11.43 -5.70 4.96
CA SER A 129 11.81 -7.10 4.76
C SER A 129 10.65 -8.01 4.31
N PRO A 130 9.38 -7.82 4.76
CA PRO A 130 8.28 -8.66 4.28
C PRO A 130 7.98 -8.54 2.78
N ILE A 131 8.48 -7.48 2.12
CA ILE A 131 8.32 -7.32 0.67
C ILE A 131 9.07 -8.42 -0.09
N ALA A 132 10.21 -8.88 0.41
CA ALA A 132 11.00 -9.95 -0.23
C ALA A 132 10.20 -11.25 -0.40
N ASP A 133 9.21 -11.49 0.46
CA ASP A 133 8.39 -12.70 0.46
C ASP A 133 7.13 -12.59 -0.41
N ALA A 134 6.86 -11.44 -1.03
CA ALA A 134 5.68 -11.23 -1.87
C ALA A 134 5.84 -11.93 -3.23
N PRO A 135 5.17 -13.07 -3.53
CA PRO A 135 5.56 -13.96 -4.63
C PRO A 135 5.28 -13.42 -6.02
N THR A 136 4.39 -12.43 -6.14
CA THR A 136 3.90 -11.92 -7.43
C THR A 136 3.99 -10.42 -7.56
N LEU A 137 4.70 -9.73 -6.64
CA LEU A 137 4.79 -8.29 -6.63
C LEU A 137 5.61 -7.78 -7.81
N GLU A 138 5.00 -6.97 -8.66
CA GLU A 138 5.59 -6.38 -9.87
C GLU A 138 5.91 -4.89 -9.68
N GLU A 139 5.13 -4.17 -8.87
CA GLU A 139 5.25 -2.72 -8.67
C GLU A 139 5.24 -2.32 -7.21
N LEU A 140 6.22 -1.51 -6.80
CA LEU A 140 6.34 -0.97 -5.44
C LEU A 140 6.49 0.54 -5.47
N LEU A 141 5.63 1.26 -4.76
CA LEU A 141 5.73 2.70 -4.59
C LEU A 141 5.72 3.05 -3.10
N LEU A 142 6.82 3.64 -2.63
CA LEU A 142 6.96 4.20 -1.28
C LEU A 142 7.15 5.72 -1.41
N PHE A 143 6.12 6.48 -1.06
CA PHE A 143 6.05 7.89 -1.40
C PHE A 143 5.65 8.80 -0.23
N SER A 144 6.29 9.97 -0.12
CA SER A 144 5.89 11.02 0.84
C SER A 144 5.73 12.37 0.16
N ASN A 145 4.53 12.92 0.20
CA ASN A 145 4.22 14.26 -0.33
C ASN A 145 4.67 15.41 0.59
N ILE A 146 4.80 15.14 1.89
CA ILE A 146 4.97 16.17 2.91
C ILE A 146 6.40 16.13 3.43
N ASN A 147 7.37 16.70 2.76
CA ASN A 147 8.75 17.02 3.21
C ASN A 147 9.36 16.09 4.32
N ARG A 148 8.74 14.96 4.61
CA ARG A 148 9.17 13.95 5.58
C ARG A 148 9.66 12.75 4.82
N LYS A 149 10.97 12.71 4.63
CA LYS A 149 11.62 11.55 4.01
C LYS A 149 11.34 10.32 4.87
N TYR A 150 10.90 9.25 4.25
CA TYR A 150 10.89 7.95 4.88
C TYR A 150 12.33 7.52 5.15
N SER A 151 12.52 6.82 6.26
CA SER A 151 13.73 6.04 6.49
C SER A 151 13.37 4.59 6.37
N VAL A 152 14.05 3.87 5.51
CA VAL A 152 14.02 2.42 5.43
C VAL A 152 15.32 1.86 5.98
N GLN A 153 15.25 0.75 6.67
CA GLN A 153 16.42 0.12 7.28
C GLN A 153 17.40 -0.35 6.19
N SER A 154 16.90 -1.04 5.16
CA SER A 154 17.66 -1.55 4.02
C SER A 154 16.80 -1.60 2.77
N LEU A 155 17.41 -1.46 1.59
CA LEU A 155 16.78 -1.72 0.29
C LEU A 155 17.04 -3.15 -0.22
N GLU A 156 17.83 -3.93 0.48
CA GLU A 156 18.15 -5.32 0.15
C GLU A 156 16.91 -6.17 -0.20
N PRO A 157 15.77 -6.07 0.53
CA PRO A 157 14.58 -6.85 0.23
C PRO A 157 14.00 -6.65 -1.17
N ILE A 158 14.33 -5.54 -1.84
CA ILE A 158 13.85 -5.24 -3.20
C ILE A 158 14.92 -5.44 -4.27
N MET A 159 16.20 -5.46 -3.90
CA MET A 159 17.32 -5.56 -4.85
C MET A 159 17.29 -6.86 -5.64
N GLU A 160 16.98 -7.96 -5.00
CA GLU A 160 16.96 -9.31 -5.58
C GLU A 160 15.55 -9.87 -5.73
N HIS A 161 14.54 -9.05 -5.59
CA HIS A 161 13.15 -9.50 -5.64
C HIS A 161 12.82 -10.10 -7.02
N PRO A 162 12.33 -11.36 -7.10
CA PRO A 162 12.31 -12.11 -8.36
C PRO A 162 11.33 -11.57 -9.40
N THR A 163 10.24 -10.95 -8.97
CA THR A 163 9.15 -10.49 -9.86
C THR A 163 9.01 -8.98 -9.95
N LEU A 164 9.72 -8.23 -9.10
CA LEU A 164 9.61 -6.78 -9.06
C LEU A 164 10.24 -6.16 -10.32
N GLN A 165 9.45 -5.35 -11.02
CA GLN A 165 9.83 -4.70 -12.28
C GLN A 165 9.93 -3.18 -12.14
N ARG A 166 9.04 -2.59 -11.33
CA ARG A 166 8.95 -1.13 -11.19
C ARG A 166 8.98 -0.73 -9.72
N VAL A 167 9.89 0.18 -9.42
CA VAL A 167 10.04 0.69 -8.06
C VAL A 167 10.14 2.21 -8.08
N MET A 168 9.33 2.87 -7.28
CA MET A 168 9.45 4.29 -7.00
C MET A 168 9.65 4.49 -5.49
N LEU A 169 10.78 5.07 -5.12
CA LEU A 169 11.13 5.30 -3.73
C LEU A 169 11.39 6.79 -3.46
N GLU A 170 10.72 7.33 -2.49
CA GLU A 170 11.00 8.63 -1.92
C GLU A 170 11.38 8.47 -0.44
N CYS A 171 12.53 7.85 -0.20
CA CYS A 171 13.01 7.45 1.13
C CYS A 171 14.51 7.65 1.28
N LYS A 172 15.01 7.51 2.53
CA LYS A 172 16.44 7.40 2.86
C LYS A 172 16.70 5.98 3.37
N THR A 173 17.91 5.50 3.16
CA THR A 173 18.39 4.31 3.85
C THR A 173 19.23 4.69 5.06
N GLU A 174 19.23 3.87 6.09
CA GLU A 174 20.11 4.03 7.24
C GLU A 174 21.52 3.52 6.97
N SER A 175 21.65 2.50 6.12
CA SER A 175 22.94 1.89 5.76
C SER A 175 23.85 2.79 4.92
N GLY A 176 23.33 3.86 4.33
CA GLY A 176 24.11 4.82 3.56
C GLY A 176 24.64 4.33 2.21
N ASP A 177 24.66 3.06 1.98
CA ASP A 177 25.24 2.42 0.78
C ASP A 177 24.16 2.09 -0.25
N PHE A 178 23.76 3.12 -0.97
CA PHE A 178 22.87 2.98 -2.11
C PHE A 178 23.66 3.10 -3.42
N ASP A 179 23.76 2.00 -4.17
CA ASP A 179 24.27 1.97 -5.51
C ASP A 179 23.12 1.75 -6.50
N PRO A 180 22.79 2.76 -7.35
CA PRO A 180 21.73 2.61 -8.35
C PRO A 180 21.97 1.45 -9.32
N ASP A 181 23.22 1.07 -9.57
CA ASP A 181 23.57 0.00 -10.51
C ASP A 181 23.13 -1.39 -9.99
N ASN A 182 22.92 -1.54 -8.67
CA ASN A 182 22.35 -2.76 -8.09
C ASN A 182 20.89 -3.01 -8.48
N PHE A 183 20.21 -2.02 -9.06
CA PHE A 183 18.82 -2.09 -9.54
C PHE A 183 18.73 -2.15 -11.06
N SER A 184 19.81 -2.49 -11.76
CA SER A 184 19.90 -2.50 -13.23
C SER A 184 18.87 -3.42 -13.92
N ARG A 185 18.35 -4.42 -13.22
CA ARG A 185 17.34 -5.35 -13.75
C ARG A 185 15.91 -4.80 -13.70
N LEU A 186 15.65 -3.73 -12.96
CA LEU A 186 14.33 -3.13 -12.91
C LEU A 186 14.07 -2.36 -14.21
N GLU A 187 12.87 -2.53 -14.79
CA GLU A 187 12.44 -1.76 -15.97
C GLU A 187 12.36 -0.27 -15.66
N VAL A 188 11.87 0.07 -14.46
CA VAL A 188 11.78 1.45 -13.97
C VAL A 188 12.23 1.50 -12.52
N PHE A 189 13.28 2.26 -12.27
CA PHE A 189 13.71 2.55 -10.91
C PHE A 189 13.83 4.05 -10.72
N LEU A 190 12.97 4.62 -9.88
CA LEU A 190 12.99 6.02 -9.52
C LEU A 190 13.31 6.15 -8.03
N TYR A 191 14.45 6.73 -7.72
CA TYR A 191 14.86 7.00 -6.37
C TYR A 191 15.06 8.50 -6.14
N ARG A 192 14.38 9.06 -5.16
CA ARG A 192 14.44 10.48 -4.85
C ARG A 192 14.73 10.70 -3.37
N VAL A 193 15.89 11.22 -3.06
CA VAL A 193 16.30 11.58 -1.69
C VAL A 193 16.17 13.07 -1.43
N ASP A 194 16.46 13.89 -2.44
CA ASP A 194 16.37 15.35 -2.40
C ASP A 194 15.77 15.91 -3.68
N ARG A 195 14.98 16.97 -3.58
CA ARG A 195 14.38 17.66 -4.73
C ARG A 195 15.41 18.21 -5.76
N HIS A 196 16.70 18.13 -5.45
CA HIS A 196 17.78 18.72 -6.26
C HIS A 196 18.77 17.70 -6.84
N ARG A 197 18.61 16.39 -6.64
CA ARG A 197 19.58 15.43 -7.19
C ARG A 197 18.92 14.20 -7.80
N ASN A 198 19.22 14.05 -9.09
CA ASN A 198 19.23 12.85 -9.92
C ASN A 198 17.93 12.09 -10.12
N PHE A 199 17.29 12.38 -11.25
CA PHE A 199 16.43 11.44 -11.94
C PHE A 199 17.29 10.62 -12.91
N ARG A 200 17.27 9.30 -12.83
CA ARG A 200 17.57 8.42 -13.95
C ARG A 200 16.25 7.80 -14.40
N TYR A 201 15.96 7.95 -15.67
CA TYR A 201 14.84 7.30 -16.36
C TYR A 201 15.34 6.01 -16.99
#